data_c3f888bc9a28ce39ccd73f34168cfa82
#
_entry.id   c3f888bc9a28ce39ccd73f34168cfa82
#
_cell.length_a   1.000
_cell.length_b   1.000
_cell.length_c   1.000
_cell.angle_alpha   90.00
_cell.angle_beta   90.00
_cell.angle_gamma   90.00
#
_symmetry.space_group_name_H-M   'P 1'
#
loop_
_entity.id
_entity.type
_entity.pdbx_description
1 polymer ?
#
loop_
_entity_poly.entity_id
_entity_poly.type
_entity_poly.pdbx_seq_one_letter_code
_entity_poly.pdbx_strand_id
1 'polypeptide(L)'
;MKVLQIIDSLDAGGAERMAVNIANELQAAGHESHLCVTRKEGLLKTAISKEVGYIFIEKKGKLGWVALSKLKRYIKEHQIELVHAHSTSAFTAVVVLFLLKNKPKLIWHDHYGKANQLEARPLKVLRFLSGYFNQVISVNKLLKAWALKELKCESVTYLENFATATFNQELQTPLAGRENKRIVCLANLREQKDHLNLLKAFEVLKKECPEWSLHLCGQDFNDDYSLRIKQAIEQRDLKDHVFLLGSRADVGAVLNTCDIAVLSSQSEGLPVALLEYGLHHLPVVVTDVGACKEVVADYGIVVESENAQLLSAAILKLIDNKIQREDYATKFHNHVMDQYGSKRYINKLVSIYQSA
;
A
#
# COMPACT_ATOMS: atom_id res chain seq x y z
N MET A 1 6.69 12.77 -21.39
CA MET A 1 7.60 13.15 -20.29
C MET A 1 8.46 11.96 -19.91
N LYS A 2 9.70 12.23 -19.49
CA LYS A 2 10.65 11.24 -18.99
C LYS A 2 10.67 11.30 -17.46
N VAL A 3 10.06 10.33 -16.81
CA VAL A 3 9.78 10.35 -15.37
C VAL A 3 10.53 9.23 -14.65
N LEU A 4 11.22 9.55 -13.56
CA LEU A 4 11.92 8.60 -12.70
C LEU A 4 11.25 8.52 -11.33
N GLN A 5 10.63 7.38 -11.02
CA GLN A 5 10.21 7.04 -9.66
C GLN A 5 11.44 6.64 -8.83
N ILE A 6 11.53 7.10 -7.58
CA ILE A 6 12.59 6.68 -6.65
C ILE A 6 11.96 6.15 -5.38
N ILE A 7 12.31 4.92 -5.00
CA ILE A 7 11.88 4.25 -3.76
C ILE A 7 13.05 3.55 -3.07
N ASP A 8 13.00 3.37 -1.75
CA ASP A 8 14.12 2.78 -1.01
C ASP A 8 14.16 1.25 -1.12
N SER A 9 13.01 0.57 -1.16
CA SER A 9 12.93 -0.89 -1.32
C SER A 9 11.81 -1.30 -2.26
N LEU A 10 11.78 -2.58 -2.63
CA LEU A 10 10.66 -3.25 -3.32
C LEU A 10 10.08 -4.37 -2.45
N ASP A 11 10.17 -4.26 -1.13
CA ASP A 11 9.43 -5.13 -0.23
C ASP A 11 7.92 -4.90 -0.41
N ALA A 12 7.09 -5.86 0.02
CA ALA A 12 5.64 -5.77 -0.14
C ALA A 12 5.02 -4.74 0.82
N GLY A 13 5.17 -3.46 0.53
CA GLY A 13 4.60 -2.32 1.26
C GLY A 13 3.73 -1.44 0.38
N GLY A 14 2.87 -0.63 1.01
CA GLY A 14 1.92 0.24 0.27
C GLY A 14 2.60 1.31 -0.57
N ALA A 15 3.66 1.95 -0.05
CA ALA A 15 4.42 2.97 -0.78
C ALA A 15 5.19 2.35 -1.96
N GLU A 16 5.78 1.17 -1.75
CA GLU A 16 6.52 0.41 -2.73
C GLU A 16 5.62 -0.03 -3.87
N ARG A 17 4.44 -0.55 -3.54
CA ARG A 17 3.42 -0.94 -4.53
C ARG A 17 2.94 0.27 -5.33
N MET A 18 2.71 1.42 -4.68
CA MET A 18 2.35 2.66 -5.38
C MET A 18 3.44 3.11 -6.35
N ALA A 19 4.71 3.04 -5.98
CA ALA A 19 5.81 3.42 -6.87
C ALA A 19 5.88 2.53 -8.12
N VAL A 20 5.70 1.21 -7.97
CA VAL A 20 5.64 0.25 -9.08
C VAL A 20 4.40 0.49 -9.95
N ASN A 21 3.22 0.63 -9.34
CA ASN A 21 1.98 0.87 -10.07
C ASN A 21 2.06 2.17 -10.88
N ILE A 22 2.53 3.26 -10.29
CA ILE A 22 2.72 4.54 -10.99
C ILE A 22 3.70 4.38 -12.16
N ALA A 23 4.82 3.68 -11.97
CA ALA A 23 5.79 3.47 -13.04
C ALA A 23 5.18 2.70 -14.22
N ASN A 24 4.46 1.61 -13.94
CA ASN A 24 3.81 0.80 -14.96
C ASN A 24 2.70 1.57 -15.70
N GLU A 25 1.84 2.25 -14.97
CA GLU A 25 0.71 2.97 -15.54
C GLU A 25 1.13 4.21 -16.35
N LEU A 26 2.21 4.90 -15.94
CA LEU A 26 2.80 5.98 -16.75
C LEU A 26 3.35 5.44 -18.07
N GLN A 27 4.01 4.28 -18.04
CA GLN A 27 4.51 3.62 -19.24
C GLN A 27 3.35 3.23 -20.15
N ALA A 28 2.30 2.62 -19.61
CA ALA A 28 1.10 2.26 -20.37
C ALA A 28 0.37 3.49 -20.96
N ALA A 29 0.45 4.64 -20.29
CA ALA A 29 -0.08 5.93 -20.77
C ALA A 29 0.82 6.63 -21.82
N GLY A 30 1.90 5.99 -22.30
CA GLY A 30 2.77 6.50 -23.34
C GLY A 30 3.86 7.48 -22.85
N HIS A 31 4.18 7.51 -21.55
CA HIS A 31 5.31 8.25 -21.00
C HIS A 31 6.55 7.35 -20.92
N GLU A 32 7.74 7.91 -21.05
CA GLU A 32 8.98 7.19 -20.78
C GLU A 32 9.19 7.11 -19.27
N SER A 33 8.90 5.93 -18.71
CA SER A 33 8.83 5.69 -17.28
C SER A 33 10.01 4.86 -16.78
N HIS A 34 10.60 5.30 -15.65
CA HIS A 34 11.73 4.64 -15.02
C HIS A 34 11.48 4.45 -13.53
N LEU A 35 12.08 3.40 -12.94
CA LEU A 35 12.04 3.12 -11.51
C LEU A 35 13.46 2.89 -10.96
N CYS A 36 13.85 3.70 -9.99
CA CYS A 36 15.08 3.55 -9.23
C CYS A 36 14.81 2.99 -7.84
N VAL A 37 15.44 1.88 -7.52
CA VAL A 37 15.46 1.31 -6.17
C VAL A 37 16.77 1.65 -5.50
N THR A 38 16.73 2.22 -4.29
CA THR A 38 17.95 2.75 -3.70
C THR A 38 18.66 1.76 -2.79
N ARG A 39 17.97 0.91 -2.01
CA ARG A 39 18.57 0.11 -0.94
C ARG A 39 18.39 -1.39 -1.06
N LYS A 40 17.19 -1.87 -1.40
CA LYS A 40 16.87 -3.29 -1.37
C LYS A 40 15.90 -3.66 -2.48
N GLU A 41 16.26 -4.61 -3.28
CA GLU A 41 15.31 -5.28 -4.15
C GLU A 41 14.41 -6.22 -3.32
N GLY A 42 13.18 -6.42 -3.76
CA GLY A 42 12.18 -7.23 -3.05
C GLY A 42 11.18 -7.88 -4.00
N LEU A 43 10.13 -8.45 -3.44
CA LEU A 43 9.13 -9.22 -4.19
C LEU A 43 8.45 -8.43 -5.31
N LEU A 44 8.26 -7.12 -5.12
CA LEU A 44 7.60 -6.26 -6.12
C LEU A 44 8.46 -6.03 -7.38
N LYS A 45 9.72 -6.49 -7.41
CA LYS A 45 10.55 -6.40 -8.63
C LYS A 45 9.90 -7.15 -9.80
N THR A 46 9.26 -8.28 -9.55
CA THR A 46 8.60 -9.09 -10.59
C THR A 46 7.32 -8.44 -11.13
N ALA A 47 6.78 -7.45 -10.43
CA ALA A 47 5.60 -6.70 -10.86
C ALA A 47 5.93 -5.49 -11.75
N ILE A 48 7.21 -5.18 -11.95
CA ILE A 48 7.64 -4.08 -12.84
C ILE A 48 7.46 -4.55 -14.29
N SER A 49 6.75 -3.75 -15.09
CA SER A 49 6.63 -3.99 -16.53
C SER A 49 8.00 -3.96 -17.22
N LYS A 50 8.18 -4.81 -18.23
CA LYS A 50 9.45 -4.94 -18.97
C LYS A 50 9.82 -3.67 -19.75
N GLU A 51 8.84 -2.86 -20.07
CA GLU A 51 8.99 -1.58 -20.78
C GLU A 51 9.43 -0.44 -19.86
N VAL A 52 9.31 -0.58 -18.53
CA VAL A 52 9.78 0.40 -17.55
C VAL A 52 11.28 0.31 -17.39
N GLY A 53 11.98 1.43 -17.58
CA GLY A 53 13.42 1.51 -17.32
C GLY A 53 13.72 1.22 -15.84
N TYR A 54 14.64 0.32 -15.55
CA TYR A 54 14.91 -0.10 -14.18
C TYR A 54 16.37 0.10 -13.78
N ILE A 55 16.60 0.64 -12.58
CA ILE A 55 17.93 0.73 -11.99
C ILE A 55 17.92 0.43 -10.49
N PHE A 56 18.80 -0.46 -10.05
CA PHE A 56 19.11 -0.69 -8.63
C PHE A 56 20.50 -0.09 -8.32
N ILE A 57 20.56 0.85 -7.38
CA ILE A 57 21.80 1.56 -7.06
C ILE A 57 22.54 1.02 -5.84
N GLU A 58 21.92 0.13 -5.05
CA GLU A 58 22.51 -0.53 -3.86
C GLU A 58 23.16 0.46 -2.89
N LYS A 59 22.42 1.48 -2.48
CA LYS A 59 22.93 2.54 -1.61
C LYS A 59 23.22 2.02 -0.20
N LYS A 60 24.49 2.01 0.19
CA LYS A 60 24.96 1.66 1.54
C LYS A 60 25.14 2.93 2.38
N GLY A 61 24.70 2.86 3.64
CA GLY A 61 24.80 3.99 4.58
C GLY A 61 23.93 5.21 4.20
N LYS A 62 24.27 6.37 4.77
CA LYS A 62 23.47 7.60 4.57
C LYS A 62 23.71 8.27 3.21
N LEU A 63 24.95 8.41 2.76
CA LEU A 63 25.28 9.11 1.51
C LEU A 63 25.50 8.16 0.33
N GLY A 64 26.35 7.13 0.46
CA GLY A 64 26.56 6.13 -0.60
C GLY A 64 27.04 6.76 -1.93
N TRP A 65 28.20 7.43 -1.95
CA TRP A 65 28.68 8.22 -3.09
C TRP A 65 28.71 7.47 -4.43
N VAL A 66 29.06 6.18 -4.41
CA VAL A 66 29.05 5.33 -5.62
C VAL A 66 27.64 5.20 -6.17
N ALA A 67 26.65 4.93 -5.29
CA ALA A 67 25.25 4.84 -5.66
C ALA A 67 24.70 6.16 -6.21
N LEU A 68 25.06 7.29 -5.56
CA LEU A 68 24.65 8.62 -6.03
C LEU A 68 25.27 8.95 -7.40
N SER A 69 26.53 8.58 -7.64
CA SER A 69 27.17 8.75 -8.95
C SER A 69 26.50 7.91 -10.03
N LYS A 70 26.09 6.66 -9.70
CA LYS A 70 25.33 5.79 -10.59
C LYS A 70 23.97 6.40 -10.94
N LEU A 71 23.22 6.91 -9.95
CA LEU A 71 21.94 7.57 -10.15
C LEU A 71 22.09 8.88 -10.97
N LYS A 72 23.09 9.70 -10.64
CA LYS A 72 23.41 10.91 -11.41
C LYS A 72 23.66 10.61 -12.89
N ARG A 73 24.45 9.57 -13.18
CA ARG A 73 24.74 9.13 -14.55
C ARG A 73 23.46 8.71 -15.26
N TYR A 74 22.65 7.86 -14.62
CA TYR A 74 21.39 7.39 -15.16
C TYR A 74 20.43 8.53 -15.52
N ILE A 75 20.25 9.52 -14.61
CA ILE A 75 19.41 10.69 -14.86
C ILE A 75 19.87 11.46 -16.10
N LYS A 76 21.20 11.59 -16.32
CA LYS A 76 21.75 12.29 -17.48
C LYS A 76 21.58 11.49 -18.77
N GLU A 77 21.92 10.20 -18.76
CA GLU A 77 21.86 9.31 -19.92
C GLU A 77 20.43 9.21 -20.47
N HIS A 78 19.44 9.09 -19.59
CA HIS A 78 18.04 9.00 -19.96
C HIS A 78 17.34 10.36 -20.08
N GLN A 79 18.05 11.47 -19.82
CA GLN A 79 17.51 12.83 -19.90
C GLN A 79 16.22 13.00 -19.07
N ILE A 80 16.22 12.48 -17.82
CA ILE A 80 15.08 12.52 -16.94
C ILE A 80 14.63 13.97 -16.69
N GLU A 81 13.38 14.27 -16.96
CA GLU A 81 12.76 15.59 -16.82
C GLU A 81 12.15 15.80 -15.42
N LEU A 82 11.70 14.70 -14.80
CA LEU A 82 11.01 14.72 -13.52
C LEU A 82 11.42 13.53 -12.65
N VAL A 83 11.74 13.83 -11.40
CA VAL A 83 11.98 12.84 -10.34
C VAL A 83 10.80 12.84 -9.39
N HIS A 84 10.18 11.68 -9.17
CA HIS A 84 9.13 11.47 -8.21
C HIS A 84 9.64 10.56 -7.08
N ALA A 85 9.91 11.15 -5.94
CA ALA A 85 10.50 10.47 -4.79
C ALA A 85 9.42 10.04 -3.78
N HIS A 86 9.41 8.76 -3.41
CA HIS A 86 8.45 8.19 -2.47
C HIS A 86 9.04 8.11 -1.06
N SER A 87 8.26 8.56 -0.06
CA SER A 87 8.63 8.44 1.36
C SER A 87 10.05 8.94 1.68
N THR A 88 10.89 8.11 2.28
CA THR A 88 12.26 8.44 2.72
C THR A 88 13.26 8.58 1.57
N SER A 89 12.94 8.12 0.37
CA SER A 89 13.81 8.25 -0.80
C SER A 89 14.03 9.72 -1.23
N ALA A 90 13.17 10.63 -0.75
CA ALA A 90 13.31 12.08 -0.96
C ALA A 90 14.70 12.61 -0.58
N PHE A 91 15.31 12.07 0.50
CA PHE A 91 16.66 12.43 0.88
C PHE A 91 17.67 12.11 -0.23
N THR A 92 17.60 10.90 -0.80
CA THR A 92 18.48 10.48 -1.91
C THR A 92 18.24 11.33 -3.15
N ALA A 93 16.98 11.64 -3.46
CA ALA A 93 16.61 12.49 -4.58
C ALA A 93 17.19 13.90 -4.44
N VAL A 94 17.02 14.55 -3.30
CA VAL A 94 17.58 15.90 -3.06
C VAL A 94 19.11 15.90 -3.18
N VAL A 95 19.78 14.92 -2.57
CA VAL A 95 21.26 14.87 -2.62
C VAL A 95 21.77 14.69 -4.06
N VAL A 96 21.13 13.83 -4.87
CA VAL A 96 21.56 13.67 -6.27
C VAL A 96 21.32 14.94 -7.11
N LEU A 97 20.27 15.71 -6.83
CA LEU A 97 19.99 16.98 -7.52
C LEU A 97 21.12 18.01 -7.30
N PHE A 98 21.76 18.03 -6.12
CA PHE A 98 22.94 18.90 -5.89
C PHE A 98 24.13 18.55 -6.77
N LEU A 99 24.20 17.32 -7.27
CA LEU A 99 25.28 16.86 -8.14
C LEU A 99 25.00 17.14 -9.64
N LEU A 100 23.81 17.63 -9.98
CA LEU A 100 23.36 17.89 -11.35
C LEU A 100 23.44 19.38 -11.68
N LYS A 101 23.91 19.73 -12.89
CA LYS A 101 23.85 21.10 -13.44
C LYS A 101 22.40 21.44 -13.85
N ASN A 102 21.84 20.59 -14.72
CA ASN A 102 20.43 20.68 -15.13
C ASN A 102 19.62 19.76 -14.21
N LYS A 103 18.82 20.35 -13.36
CA LYS A 103 18.05 19.64 -12.35
C LYS A 103 16.68 19.30 -12.90
N PRO A 104 16.27 18.02 -12.90
CA PRO A 104 14.88 17.67 -13.14
C PRO A 104 13.98 18.26 -12.05
N LYS A 105 12.68 18.43 -12.34
CA LYS A 105 11.69 18.75 -11.32
C LYS A 105 11.65 17.64 -10.27
N LEU A 106 11.45 18.01 -9.00
CA LEU A 106 11.38 17.06 -7.90
C LEU A 106 10.02 17.12 -7.24
N ILE A 107 9.33 16.00 -7.26
CA ILE A 107 8.08 15.79 -6.55
C ILE A 107 8.31 14.82 -5.41
N TRP A 108 7.80 15.14 -4.22
CA TRP A 108 7.81 14.24 -3.09
C TRP A 108 6.42 13.69 -2.81
N HIS A 109 6.32 12.36 -2.73
CA HIS A 109 5.07 11.65 -2.39
C HIS A 109 5.14 11.17 -0.95
N ASP A 110 4.29 11.74 -0.11
CA ASP A 110 4.22 11.45 1.31
C ASP A 110 3.26 10.30 1.59
N HIS A 111 3.81 9.12 1.89
CA HIS A 111 3.10 7.89 2.24
C HIS A 111 3.14 7.57 3.74
N TYR A 112 3.26 8.59 4.61
CA TYR A 112 3.41 8.34 6.04
C TYR A 112 2.18 7.64 6.64
N GLY A 113 2.35 6.36 7.02
CA GLY A 113 1.25 5.50 7.47
C GLY A 113 0.78 5.73 8.92
N LYS A 114 1.50 6.57 9.72
CA LYS A 114 1.12 6.91 11.10
C LYS A 114 0.53 8.32 11.16
N ALA A 115 -0.56 8.53 10.42
CA ALA A 115 -1.16 9.87 10.29
C ALA A 115 -1.64 10.46 11.63
N ASN A 116 -1.88 9.63 12.65
CA ASN A 116 -2.22 10.01 14.02
C ASN A 116 -1.00 10.36 14.91
N GLN A 117 0.23 10.18 14.43
CA GLN A 117 1.48 10.42 15.16
C GLN A 117 2.43 11.35 14.37
N LEU A 118 1.90 12.43 13.84
CA LEU A 118 2.66 13.38 13.00
C LEU A 118 3.79 14.08 13.75
N GLU A 119 3.69 14.20 15.07
CA GLU A 119 4.71 14.81 15.94
C GLU A 119 6.01 13.99 16.00
N ALA A 120 5.92 12.67 15.79
CA ALA A 120 7.08 11.78 15.76
C ALA A 120 7.94 11.90 14.49
N ARG A 121 7.53 12.72 13.51
CA ARG A 121 8.25 12.90 12.24
C ARG A 121 9.53 13.73 12.42
N PRO A 122 10.62 13.44 11.68
CA PRO A 122 11.84 14.22 11.71
C PRO A 122 11.66 15.59 11.01
N LEU A 123 10.88 16.48 11.62
CA LEU A 123 10.42 17.74 11.03
C LEU A 123 11.58 18.61 10.50
N LYS A 124 12.67 18.76 11.26
CA LYS A 124 13.82 19.59 10.85
C LYS A 124 14.38 19.17 9.49
N VAL A 125 14.53 17.85 9.30
CA VAL A 125 15.06 17.27 8.05
C VAL A 125 14.05 17.47 6.92
N LEU A 126 12.78 17.13 7.14
CA LEU A 126 11.73 17.27 6.12
C LEU A 126 11.54 18.73 5.71
N ARG A 127 11.54 19.66 6.67
CA ARG A 127 11.43 21.11 6.42
C ARG A 127 12.62 21.64 5.61
N PHE A 128 13.83 21.11 5.84
CA PHE A 128 14.99 21.46 5.02
C PHE A 128 14.85 20.92 3.59
N LEU A 129 14.52 19.64 3.44
CA LEU A 129 14.38 18.99 2.13
C LEU A 129 13.25 19.61 1.31
N SER A 130 12.15 20.02 1.97
CA SER A 130 10.97 20.56 1.28
C SER A 130 11.21 21.89 0.55
N GLY A 131 12.29 22.59 0.85
CA GLY A 131 12.72 23.76 0.07
C GLY A 131 13.24 23.41 -1.34
N TYR A 132 13.41 22.14 -1.65
CA TYR A 132 13.87 21.64 -2.96
C TYR A 132 12.77 20.89 -3.72
N PHE A 133 11.58 20.74 -3.14
CA PHE A 133 10.44 20.11 -3.82
C PHE A 133 9.69 21.15 -4.66
N ASN A 134 9.45 20.82 -5.92
CA ASN A 134 8.53 21.60 -6.75
C ASN A 134 7.08 21.36 -6.33
N GLN A 135 6.77 20.12 -5.86
CA GLN A 135 5.45 19.71 -5.48
C GLN A 135 5.52 18.66 -4.38
N VAL A 136 4.58 18.70 -3.45
CA VAL A 136 4.32 17.61 -2.50
C VAL A 136 2.98 16.96 -2.84
N ILE A 137 2.95 15.64 -2.94
CA ILE A 137 1.72 14.84 -3.05
C ILE A 137 1.52 14.16 -1.71
N SER A 138 0.34 14.32 -1.11
CA SER A 138 -0.04 13.70 0.15
C SER A 138 -1.17 12.69 -0.08
N VAL A 139 -1.06 11.48 0.47
CA VAL A 139 -2.03 10.39 0.26
C VAL A 139 -3.33 10.55 1.07
N ASN A 140 -3.40 11.52 1.97
CA ASN A 140 -4.62 11.87 2.71
C ASN A 140 -4.67 13.36 3.08
N LYS A 141 -5.86 13.81 3.51
CA LYS A 141 -6.13 15.21 3.87
C LYS A 141 -5.34 15.66 5.10
N LEU A 142 -5.08 14.78 6.08
CA LEU A 142 -4.29 15.09 7.28
C LEU A 142 -2.84 15.39 6.94
N LEU A 143 -2.22 14.55 6.09
CA LEU A 143 -0.84 14.77 5.62
C LEU A 143 -0.75 16.03 4.77
N LYS A 144 -1.76 16.33 3.94
CA LYS A 144 -1.81 17.60 3.20
C LYS A 144 -1.82 18.81 4.15
N ALA A 145 -2.71 18.80 5.14
CA ALA A 145 -2.81 19.89 6.11
C ALA A 145 -1.50 20.07 6.90
N TRP A 146 -0.90 18.95 7.33
CA TRP A 146 0.39 18.96 8.00
C TRP A 146 1.51 19.51 7.10
N ALA A 147 1.58 19.09 5.85
CA ALA A 147 2.60 19.54 4.91
C ALA A 147 2.49 21.05 4.63
N LEU A 148 1.28 21.57 4.42
CA LEU A 148 1.03 23.01 4.25
C LEU A 148 1.45 23.84 5.47
N LYS A 149 1.29 23.29 6.68
CA LYS A 149 1.66 23.99 7.93
C LYS A 149 3.17 23.93 8.21
N GLU A 150 3.79 22.80 7.99
CA GLU A 150 5.13 22.50 8.54
C GLU A 150 6.27 22.59 7.51
N LEU A 151 5.96 22.42 6.22
CA LEU A 151 6.97 22.39 5.16
C LEU A 151 7.16 23.75 4.50
N LYS A 152 8.26 23.89 3.74
CA LYS A 152 8.57 25.08 2.96
C LYS A 152 7.95 25.05 1.55
N CYS A 153 7.59 23.86 1.06
CA CYS A 153 6.95 23.73 -0.24
C CYS A 153 5.49 24.19 -0.12
N GLU A 154 5.11 25.22 -0.85
CA GLU A 154 3.75 25.79 -0.84
C GLU A 154 2.80 25.00 -1.74
N SER A 155 3.34 24.30 -2.74
CA SER A 155 2.56 23.48 -3.67
C SER A 155 2.33 22.09 -3.09
N VAL A 156 1.18 21.89 -2.43
CA VAL A 156 0.81 20.61 -1.79
C VAL A 156 -0.55 20.15 -2.30
N THR A 157 -0.58 18.99 -2.95
CA THR A 157 -1.80 18.39 -3.49
C THR A 157 -2.13 17.09 -2.75
N TYR A 158 -3.41 16.91 -2.44
CA TYR A 158 -3.95 15.61 -2.04
C TYR A 158 -4.26 14.79 -3.28
N LEU A 159 -3.70 13.60 -3.36
CA LEU A 159 -3.99 12.62 -4.38
C LEU A 159 -4.12 11.25 -3.70
N GLU A 160 -5.30 10.68 -3.79
CA GLU A 160 -5.63 9.38 -3.21
C GLU A 160 -4.76 8.30 -3.88
N ASN A 161 -4.41 7.25 -3.12
CA ASN A 161 -3.80 6.07 -3.72
C ASN A 161 -4.76 5.40 -4.70
N PHE A 162 -4.21 4.59 -5.59
CA PHE A 162 -4.96 3.68 -6.44
C PHE A 162 -4.35 2.29 -6.36
N ALA A 163 -5.09 1.29 -6.77
CA ALA A 163 -4.58 -0.06 -6.95
C ALA A 163 -4.78 -0.51 -8.39
N THR A 164 -3.98 -1.48 -8.80
CA THR A 164 -4.09 -2.18 -10.07
C THR A 164 -4.40 -3.63 -9.79
N ALA A 165 -5.39 -4.18 -10.50
CA ALA A 165 -5.69 -5.59 -10.36
C ALA A 165 -4.65 -6.45 -11.10
N THR A 166 -4.26 -7.54 -10.47
CA THR A 166 -3.33 -8.53 -11.04
C THR A 166 -4.08 -9.85 -11.26
N PHE A 167 -5.00 -9.85 -12.23
CA PHE A 167 -5.91 -10.98 -12.46
C PHE A 167 -5.25 -12.26 -12.98
N ASN A 168 -4.13 -12.17 -13.69
CA ASN A 168 -3.51 -13.29 -14.39
C ASN A 168 -2.35 -13.95 -13.59
N GLN A 169 -2.38 -13.86 -12.28
CA GLN A 169 -1.41 -14.55 -11.45
C GLN A 169 -1.91 -15.97 -11.09
N GLU A 170 -1.03 -16.94 -11.16
CA GLU A 170 -1.27 -18.26 -10.62
C GLU A 170 -0.84 -18.35 -9.16
N LEU A 171 -1.55 -19.13 -8.36
CA LEU A 171 -1.16 -19.41 -6.98
C LEU A 171 0.18 -20.14 -6.96
N GLN A 172 1.18 -19.54 -6.32
CA GLN A 172 2.47 -20.19 -6.12
C GLN A 172 2.38 -21.39 -5.18
N THR A 173 1.46 -21.34 -4.23
CA THR A 173 1.20 -22.42 -3.27
C THR A 173 -0.29 -22.45 -2.97
N PRO A 174 -0.94 -23.64 -3.05
CA PRO A 174 -2.35 -23.77 -2.68
C PRO A 174 -2.63 -23.26 -1.28
N LEU A 175 -3.75 -22.58 -1.11
CA LEU A 175 -4.19 -22.12 0.20
C LEU A 175 -4.84 -23.29 0.97
N ALA A 176 -4.53 -23.37 2.24
CA ALA A 176 -5.19 -24.30 3.16
C ALA A 176 -6.68 -23.94 3.36
N GLY A 177 -7.41 -24.76 4.10
CA GLY A 177 -8.83 -24.59 4.37
C GLY A 177 -9.72 -24.92 3.17
N ARG A 178 -11.02 -24.83 3.40
CA ARG A 178 -12.04 -25.22 2.42
C ARG A 178 -12.24 -24.12 1.38
N GLU A 179 -12.35 -24.48 0.11
CA GLU A 179 -12.73 -23.57 -0.96
C GLU A 179 -14.11 -22.96 -0.70
N ASN A 180 -14.30 -21.70 -1.10
CA ASN A 180 -15.49 -20.89 -0.87
C ASN A 180 -15.80 -20.62 0.63
N LYS A 181 -14.78 -20.74 1.51
CA LYS A 181 -14.88 -20.47 2.96
C LYS A 181 -13.59 -19.87 3.52
N ARG A 182 -13.01 -18.92 2.80
CA ARG A 182 -11.74 -18.28 3.14
C ARG A 182 -11.92 -16.79 3.40
N ILE A 183 -11.43 -16.35 4.55
CA ILE A 183 -11.33 -14.93 4.91
C ILE A 183 -9.88 -14.51 4.72
N VAL A 184 -9.64 -13.36 4.12
CA VAL A 184 -8.28 -12.82 3.95
C VAL A 184 -8.11 -11.48 4.66
N CYS A 185 -6.94 -11.30 5.28
CA CYS A 185 -6.45 -9.99 5.73
C CYS A 185 -5.11 -9.72 5.05
N LEU A 186 -5.07 -8.73 4.17
CA LEU A 186 -3.87 -8.30 3.47
C LEU A 186 -3.22 -7.14 4.24
N ALA A 187 -2.35 -7.47 5.17
CA ALA A 187 -1.68 -6.51 6.03
C ALA A 187 -0.36 -7.06 6.58
N ASN A 188 0.70 -6.26 6.55
CA ASN A 188 1.94 -6.60 7.24
C ASN A 188 1.71 -6.73 8.75
N LEU A 189 2.41 -7.64 9.42
CA LEU A 189 2.28 -7.87 10.86
C LEU A 189 2.85 -6.67 11.65
N ARG A 190 2.00 -5.65 11.86
CA ARG A 190 2.30 -4.43 12.61
C ARG A 190 1.18 -4.09 13.56
N GLU A 191 1.49 -3.49 14.72
CA GLU A 191 0.50 -3.14 15.76
C GLU A 191 -0.70 -2.38 15.22
N GLN A 192 -0.46 -1.39 14.38
CA GLN A 192 -1.54 -0.57 13.79
C GLN A 192 -2.55 -1.35 12.93
N LYS A 193 -2.23 -2.59 12.52
CA LYS A 193 -3.11 -3.45 11.74
C LYS A 193 -4.01 -4.35 12.60
N ASP A 194 -3.72 -4.41 13.88
CA ASP A 194 -4.51 -5.05 14.94
C ASP A 194 -4.99 -6.47 14.63
N HIS A 195 -4.06 -7.30 14.19
CA HIS A 195 -4.32 -8.73 13.97
C HIS A 195 -4.79 -9.44 15.23
N LEU A 196 -4.40 -8.94 16.43
CA LEU A 196 -4.82 -9.52 17.70
C LEU A 196 -6.33 -9.35 17.93
N ASN A 197 -6.91 -8.23 17.53
CA ASN A 197 -8.35 -8.00 17.55
C ASN A 197 -9.07 -8.93 16.54
N LEU A 198 -8.49 -9.09 15.33
CA LEU A 198 -9.01 -10.01 14.33
C LEU A 198 -8.98 -11.47 14.80
N LEU A 199 -7.92 -11.91 15.47
CA LEU A 199 -7.82 -13.25 16.04
C LEU A 199 -8.87 -13.48 17.14
N LYS A 200 -9.16 -12.49 18.00
CA LYS A 200 -10.26 -12.56 18.98
C LYS A 200 -11.61 -12.68 18.28
N ALA A 201 -11.84 -11.92 17.22
CA ALA A 201 -13.06 -12.02 16.42
C ALA A 201 -13.19 -13.39 15.75
N PHE A 202 -12.09 -13.91 15.20
CA PHE A 202 -12.08 -15.20 14.52
C PHE A 202 -12.25 -16.38 15.49
N GLU A 203 -11.81 -16.28 16.74
CA GLU A 203 -12.10 -17.29 17.79
C GLU A 203 -13.63 -17.48 18.03
N VAL A 204 -14.40 -16.41 17.91
CA VAL A 204 -15.89 -16.50 17.95
C VAL A 204 -16.39 -17.17 16.69
N LEU A 205 -15.92 -16.75 15.51
CA LEU A 205 -16.31 -17.31 14.21
C LEU A 205 -16.05 -18.82 14.13
N LYS A 206 -14.90 -19.30 14.61
CA LYS A 206 -14.58 -20.74 14.63
C LYS A 206 -15.63 -21.60 15.33
N LYS A 207 -16.25 -21.09 16.41
CA LYS A 207 -17.26 -21.83 17.16
C LYS A 207 -18.57 -21.97 16.38
N GLU A 208 -18.94 -20.96 15.61
CA GLU A 208 -20.20 -20.92 14.85
C GLU A 208 -20.03 -21.47 13.43
N CYS A 209 -18.88 -21.23 12.80
CA CYS A 209 -18.58 -21.59 11.43
C CYS A 209 -17.21 -22.29 11.31
N PRO A 210 -17.02 -23.51 11.87
CA PRO A 210 -15.71 -24.17 11.97
C PRO A 210 -15.07 -24.53 10.64
N GLU A 211 -15.79 -24.48 9.55
CA GLU A 211 -15.26 -24.76 8.21
C GLU A 211 -14.59 -23.54 7.55
N TRP A 212 -14.70 -22.34 8.17
CA TRP A 212 -14.06 -21.13 7.65
C TRP A 212 -12.60 -21.04 8.13
N SER A 213 -11.79 -20.44 7.29
CA SER A 213 -10.36 -20.22 7.57
C SER A 213 -10.00 -18.74 7.39
N LEU A 214 -8.99 -18.29 8.14
CA LEU A 214 -8.44 -16.94 8.06
C LEU A 214 -7.00 -16.98 7.51
N HIS A 215 -6.74 -16.19 6.49
CA HIS A 215 -5.46 -16.09 5.82
C HIS A 215 -4.87 -14.71 6.06
N LEU A 216 -3.78 -14.63 6.83
CA LEU A 216 -3.05 -13.40 7.11
C LEU A 216 -1.91 -13.28 6.10
N CYS A 217 -2.08 -12.41 5.10
CA CYS A 217 -1.13 -12.18 4.02
C CYS A 217 -0.39 -10.86 4.24
N GLY A 218 0.90 -10.93 4.54
CA GLY A 218 1.75 -9.77 4.77
C GLY A 218 3.05 -10.14 5.44
N GLN A 219 4.00 -9.21 5.43
CA GLN A 219 5.34 -9.42 5.95
C GLN A 219 5.33 -9.67 7.46
N ASP A 220 5.96 -10.75 7.87
CA ASP A 220 6.38 -11.02 9.23
C ASP A 220 7.77 -10.40 9.44
N PHE A 221 7.87 -9.49 10.43
CA PHE A 221 9.14 -8.84 10.77
C PHE A 221 9.95 -9.60 11.81
N ASN A 222 9.41 -10.73 12.33
CA ASN A 222 9.99 -11.52 13.42
C ASN A 222 10.31 -10.68 14.66
N ASP A 223 9.45 -9.69 14.94
CA ASP A 223 9.50 -8.82 16.10
C ASP A 223 8.54 -9.29 17.22
N ASP A 224 8.50 -8.55 18.33
CA ASP A 224 7.64 -8.87 19.47
C ASP A 224 6.15 -8.93 19.10
N TYR A 225 5.70 -8.12 18.14
CA TYR A 225 4.32 -8.16 17.68
C TYR A 225 4.02 -9.45 16.93
N SER A 226 4.89 -9.86 16.03
CA SER A 226 4.79 -11.14 15.31
C SER A 226 4.75 -12.34 16.25
N LEU A 227 5.58 -12.31 17.31
CA LEU A 227 5.58 -13.35 18.34
C LEU A 227 4.25 -13.42 19.10
N ARG A 228 3.69 -12.26 19.48
CA ARG A 228 2.36 -12.20 20.13
C ARG A 228 1.24 -12.78 19.26
N ILE A 229 1.27 -12.54 17.94
CA ILE A 229 0.31 -13.12 16.99
C ILE A 229 0.41 -14.64 16.98
N LYS A 230 1.62 -15.19 16.83
CA LYS A 230 1.87 -16.63 16.83
C LYS A 230 1.40 -17.29 18.14
N GLN A 231 1.72 -16.69 19.28
CA GLN A 231 1.26 -17.12 20.59
C GLN A 231 -0.27 -17.05 20.72
N ALA A 232 -0.91 -16.00 20.22
CA ALA A 232 -2.36 -15.84 20.27
C ALA A 232 -3.07 -16.93 19.42
N ILE A 233 -2.52 -17.30 18.27
CA ILE A 233 -3.02 -18.41 17.44
C ILE A 233 -2.97 -19.73 18.23
N GLU A 234 -1.87 -19.99 18.94
CA GLU A 234 -1.73 -21.19 19.76
C GLU A 234 -2.66 -21.22 20.97
N GLN A 235 -2.66 -20.14 21.76
CA GLN A 235 -3.46 -20.03 22.98
C GLN A 235 -4.96 -20.09 22.74
N ARG A 236 -5.44 -19.68 21.55
CA ARG A 236 -6.84 -19.71 21.13
C ARG A 236 -7.20 -20.96 20.34
N ASP A 237 -6.27 -21.91 20.22
CA ASP A 237 -6.50 -23.15 19.46
C ASP A 237 -6.92 -22.88 18.00
N LEU A 238 -6.23 -21.97 17.32
CA LEU A 238 -6.54 -21.54 15.95
C LEU A 238 -5.60 -22.09 14.88
N LYS A 239 -4.66 -22.99 15.23
CA LYS A 239 -3.60 -23.46 14.32
C LYS A 239 -4.11 -24.08 13.02
N ASP A 240 -5.25 -24.79 13.09
CA ASP A 240 -5.83 -25.47 11.92
C ASP A 240 -6.74 -24.57 11.08
N HIS A 241 -6.95 -23.31 11.50
CA HIS A 241 -7.90 -22.39 10.88
C HIS A 241 -7.30 -21.05 10.51
N VAL A 242 -6.17 -20.65 11.09
CA VAL A 242 -5.48 -19.39 10.81
C VAL A 242 -4.11 -19.64 10.20
N PHE A 243 -3.90 -19.12 9.01
CA PHE A 243 -2.70 -19.38 8.21
C PHE A 243 -1.92 -18.09 7.98
N LEU A 244 -0.66 -18.05 8.44
CA LEU A 244 0.27 -16.96 8.18
C LEU A 244 0.95 -17.21 6.82
N LEU A 245 0.56 -16.45 5.79
CA LEU A 245 1.07 -16.63 4.43
C LEU A 245 2.41 -15.92 4.18
N GLY A 246 2.82 -15.03 5.09
CA GLY A 246 3.98 -14.17 4.86
C GLY A 246 3.77 -13.20 3.69
N SER A 247 4.86 -12.63 3.21
CA SER A 247 4.83 -11.81 1.99
C SER A 247 4.64 -12.68 0.76
N ARG A 248 3.68 -12.31 -0.10
CA ARG A 248 3.33 -13.04 -1.33
C ARG A 248 3.56 -12.15 -2.55
N ALA A 249 4.10 -12.71 -3.61
CA ALA A 249 4.20 -12.06 -4.92
C ALA A 249 2.90 -12.24 -5.74
N ASP A 250 2.15 -13.32 -5.47
CA ASP A 250 0.92 -13.73 -6.12
C ASP A 250 -0.35 -13.28 -5.36
N VAL A 251 -0.32 -12.08 -4.77
CA VAL A 251 -1.43 -11.53 -3.96
C VAL A 251 -2.76 -11.55 -4.72
N GLY A 252 -2.77 -11.22 -6.02
CA GLY A 252 -3.99 -11.27 -6.83
C GLY A 252 -4.60 -12.66 -6.88
N ALA A 253 -3.78 -13.71 -7.04
CA ALA A 253 -4.26 -15.10 -7.01
C ALA A 253 -4.79 -15.48 -5.62
N VAL A 254 -4.12 -15.04 -4.55
CA VAL A 254 -4.61 -15.25 -3.17
C VAL A 254 -5.98 -14.61 -2.99
N LEU A 255 -6.16 -13.36 -3.40
CA LEU A 255 -7.43 -12.64 -3.28
C LEU A 255 -8.55 -13.34 -4.09
N ASN A 256 -8.26 -13.79 -5.31
CA ASN A 256 -9.23 -14.50 -6.16
C ASN A 256 -9.70 -15.84 -5.60
N THR A 257 -9.01 -16.41 -4.61
CA THR A 257 -9.38 -17.69 -3.96
C THR A 257 -10.03 -17.49 -2.58
N CYS A 258 -10.24 -16.24 -2.17
CA CYS A 258 -10.89 -15.89 -0.91
C CYS A 258 -12.31 -15.35 -1.15
N ASP A 259 -13.13 -15.32 -0.11
CA ASP A 259 -14.56 -15.04 -0.18
C ASP A 259 -14.97 -13.78 0.56
N ILE A 260 -14.21 -13.40 1.59
CA ILE A 260 -14.43 -12.21 2.42
C ILE A 260 -13.07 -11.59 2.72
N ALA A 261 -12.96 -10.28 2.58
CA ALA A 261 -11.77 -9.55 2.99
C ALA A 261 -12.03 -8.75 4.27
N VAL A 262 -11.03 -8.71 5.15
CA VAL A 262 -11.11 -7.99 6.43
C VAL A 262 -9.91 -7.06 6.58
N LEU A 263 -10.19 -5.85 7.10
CA LEU A 263 -9.15 -4.91 7.52
C LEU A 263 -9.49 -4.44 8.94
N SER A 264 -8.73 -4.92 9.94
CA SER A 264 -9.00 -4.74 11.37
C SER A 264 -8.20 -3.61 12.02
N SER A 265 -7.65 -2.72 11.23
CA SER A 265 -6.65 -1.72 11.65
C SER A 265 -7.15 -0.76 12.73
N GLN A 266 -6.23 -0.28 13.60
CA GLN A 266 -6.44 0.84 14.52
C GLN A 266 -6.12 2.19 13.87
N SER A 267 -5.32 2.19 12.80
CA SER A 267 -4.94 3.41 12.11
C SER A 267 -4.60 3.12 10.64
N GLU A 268 -5.18 3.92 9.76
CA GLU A 268 -4.89 3.91 8.32
C GLU A 268 -4.78 5.33 7.77
N GLY A 269 -4.08 5.45 6.64
CA GLY A 269 -4.24 6.59 5.76
C GLY A 269 -5.38 6.30 4.77
N LEU A 270 -5.01 6.00 3.51
CA LEU A 270 -5.87 5.31 2.54
C LEU A 270 -5.25 3.94 2.27
N PRO A 271 -5.87 2.84 2.75
CA PRO A 271 -5.26 1.52 2.64
C PRO A 271 -5.35 0.97 1.22
N VAL A 272 -4.20 0.74 0.57
CA VAL A 272 -4.14 0.14 -0.77
C VAL A 272 -4.78 -1.25 -0.80
N ALA A 273 -4.61 -2.04 0.27
CA ALA A 273 -5.23 -3.35 0.41
C ALA A 273 -6.76 -3.31 0.23
N LEU A 274 -7.42 -2.26 0.73
CA LEU A 274 -8.86 -2.10 0.57
C LEU A 274 -9.27 -1.88 -0.89
N LEU A 275 -8.45 -1.13 -1.65
CA LEU A 275 -8.65 -0.97 -3.09
C LEU A 275 -8.39 -2.30 -3.83
N GLU A 276 -7.38 -3.05 -3.43
CA GLU A 276 -7.10 -4.39 -3.98
C GLU A 276 -8.28 -5.34 -3.74
N TYR A 277 -8.90 -5.33 -2.56
CA TYR A 277 -10.10 -6.12 -2.29
C TYR A 277 -11.25 -5.78 -3.26
N GLY A 278 -11.53 -4.48 -3.46
CA GLY A 278 -12.56 -4.05 -4.42
C GLY A 278 -12.26 -4.48 -5.84
N LEU A 279 -11.01 -4.34 -6.30
CA LEU A 279 -10.59 -4.78 -7.64
C LEU A 279 -10.75 -6.29 -7.85
N HIS A 280 -10.60 -7.09 -6.79
CA HIS A 280 -10.76 -8.55 -6.82
C HIS A 280 -12.17 -9.04 -6.43
N HIS A 281 -13.19 -8.17 -6.48
CA HIS A 281 -14.58 -8.51 -6.17
C HIS A 281 -14.76 -9.15 -4.79
N LEU A 282 -14.01 -8.71 -3.78
CA LEU A 282 -14.17 -9.18 -2.41
C LEU A 282 -15.11 -8.26 -1.63
N PRO A 283 -16.14 -8.80 -0.98
CA PRO A 283 -16.93 -8.08 0.01
C PRO A 283 -16.04 -7.80 1.23
N VAL A 284 -16.20 -6.65 1.84
CA VAL A 284 -15.28 -6.16 2.87
C VAL A 284 -15.94 -5.93 4.21
N VAL A 285 -15.22 -6.27 5.29
CA VAL A 285 -15.47 -5.81 6.64
C VAL A 285 -14.25 -5.00 7.10
N VAL A 286 -14.45 -3.75 7.48
CA VAL A 286 -13.34 -2.86 7.85
C VAL A 286 -13.64 -2.09 9.13
N THR A 287 -12.58 -1.69 9.83
CA THR A 287 -12.68 -0.77 10.97
C THR A 287 -12.83 0.68 10.50
N ASP A 288 -13.57 1.51 11.25
CA ASP A 288 -13.79 2.95 10.97
C ASP A 288 -12.56 3.77 11.37
N VAL A 289 -11.50 3.68 10.57
CA VAL A 289 -10.25 4.41 10.78
C VAL A 289 -9.74 5.01 9.47
N GLY A 290 -9.15 6.20 9.54
CA GLY A 290 -8.61 6.88 8.37
C GLY A 290 -9.65 7.08 7.27
N ALA A 291 -9.33 6.69 6.04
CA ALA A 291 -10.23 6.77 4.90
C ALA A 291 -11.05 5.49 4.65
N CYS A 292 -11.02 4.48 5.54
CA CYS A 292 -11.68 3.19 5.31
C CYS A 292 -13.17 3.35 5.00
N LYS A 293 -13.90 4.14 5.82
CA LYS A 293 -15.33 4.40 5.61
C LYS A 293 -15.61 5.15 4.31
N GLU A 294 -14.77 6.13 3.95
CA GLU A 294 -14.90 6.88 2.71
C GLU A 294 -14.72 5.97 1.49
N VAL A 295 -13.75 5.04 1.55
CA VAL A 295 -13.46 4.08 0.47
C VAL A 295 -14.56 3.03 0.33
N VAL A 296 -15.07 2.49 1.44
CA VAL A 296 -16.11 1.46 1.41
C VAL A 296 -17.47 2.03 1.01
N ALA A 297 -17.75 3.29 1.40
CA ALA A 297 -19.05 3.93 1.28
C ALA A 297 -20.18 3.02 1.85
N ASP A 298 -21.21 2.73 1.06
CA ASP A 298 -22.32 1.84 1.45
C ASP A 298 -22.16 0.39 0.92
N TYR A 299 -20.95 0.03 0.43
CA TYR A 299 -20.72 -1.21 -0.31
C TYR A 299 -19.92 -2.25 0.48
N GLY A 300 -19.94 -2.18 1.81
CA GLY A 300 -19.33 -3.12 2.74
C GLY A 300 -19.80 -2.85 4.16
N ILE A 301 -19.17 -3.49 5.15
CA ILE A 301 -19.51 -3.30 6.55
C ILE A 301 -18.36 -2.58 7.26
N VAL A 302 -18.69 -1.44 7.87
CA VAL A 302 -17.75 -0.64 8.67
C VAL A 302 -18.11 -0.78 10.14
N VAL A 303 -17.10 -1.12 10.97
CA VAL A 303 -17.29 -1.34 12.42
C VAL A 303 -16.30 -0.48 13.22
N GLU A 304 -16.59 -0.27 14.49
CA GLU A 304 -15.69 0.40 15.41
C GLU A 304 -14.37 -0.38 15.56
N SER A 305 -13.24 0.32 15.60
CA SER A 305 -11.92 -0.29 15.82
C SER A 305 -11.79 -0.86 17.24
N GLU A 306 -10.87 -1.80 17.43
CA GLU A 306 -10.57 -2.45 18.72
C GLU A 306 -11.77 -3.21 19.32
N ASN A 307 -12.80 -3.52 18.53
CA ASN A 307 -14.00 -4.22 18.96
C ASN A 307 -14.17 -5.56 18.23
N ALA A 308 -13.66 -6.63 18.87
CA ALA A 308 -13.71 -7.99 18.30
C ALA A 308 -15.14 -8.53 18.14
N GLN A 309 -16.05 -8.14 19.01
CA GLN A 309 -17.45 -8.57 18.96
C GLN A 309 -18.18 -7.98 17.75
N LEU A 310 -18.03 -6.67 17.50
CA LEU A 310 -18.61 -6.04 16.32
C LEU A 310 -17.97 -6.58 15.04
N LEU A 311 -16.65 -6.82 15.05
CA LEU A 311 -15.93 -7.37 13.91
C LEU A 311 -16.40 -8.78 13.59
N SER A 312 -16.55 -9.68 14.59
CA SER A 312 -17.07 -11.03 14.39
C SER A 312 -18.50 -11.03 13.88
N ALA A 313 -19.38 -10.23 14.48
CA ALA A 313 -20.79 -10.12 14.06
C ALA A 313 -20.91 -9.61 12.60
N ALA A 314 -20.09 -8.66 12.19
CA ALA A 314 -20.04 -8.16 10.82
C ALA A 314 -19.58 -9.23 9.81
N ILE A 315 -18.57 -10.03 10.17
CA ILE A 315 -18.10 -11.13 9.33
C ILE A 315 -19.17 -12.23 9.23
N LEU A 316 -19.80 -12.63 10.36
CA LEU A 316 -20.89 -13.60 10.39
C LEU A 316 -22.03 -13.18 9.47
N LYS A 317 -22.42 -11.91 9.49
CA LYS A 317 -23.46 -11.39 8.59
C LYS A 317 -23.15 -11.64 7.10
N LEU A 318 -21.88 -11.52 6.69
CA LEU A 318 -21.46 -11.84 5.32
C LEU A 318 -21.38 -13.35 5.07
N ILE A 319 -21.02 -14.14 6.08
CA ILE A 319 -21.01 -15.60 6.00
C ILE A 319 -22.43 -16.14 5.75
N ASP A 320 -23.39 -15.70 6.55
CA ASP A 320 -24.76 -16.19 6.55
C ASP A 320 -25.57 -15.71 5.35
N ASN A 321 -25.24 -14.55 4.79
CA ASN A 321 -25.99 -13.97 3.68
C ASN A 321 -25.17 -13.88 2.40
N LYS A 322 -25.17 -14.98 1.63
CA LYS A 322 -24.45 -15.08 0.36
C LYS A 322 -24.91 -14.02 -0.66
N ILE A 323 -26.20 -13.72 -0.72
CA ILE A 323 -26.77 -12.74 -1.67
C ILE A 323 -26.21 -11.34 -1.35
N GLN A 324 -26.23 -10.93 -0.08
CA GLN A 324 -25.67 -9.64 0.34
C GLN A 324 -24.16 -9.59 0.11
N ARG A 325 -23.44 -10.68 0.33
CA ARG A 325 -22.01 -10.81 0.09
C ARG A 325 -21.66 -10.56 -1.37
N GLU A 326 -22.39 -11.16 -2.32
CA GLU A 326 -22.20 -11.01 -3.76
C GLU A 326 -22.61 -9.60 -4.24
N ASP A 327 -23.66 -9.03 -3.71
CA ASP A 327 -24.11 -7.67 -4.01
C ASP A 327 -23.06 -6.64 -3.56
N TYR A 328 -22.55 -6.76 -2.33
CA TYR A 328 -21.49 -5.90 -1.84
C TYR A 328 -20.21 -6.02 -2.68
N ALA A 329 -19.78 -7.23 -3.01
CA ALA A 329 -18.61 -7.48 -3.85
C ALA A 329 -18.70 -6.74 -5.19
N THR A 330 -19.84 -6.87 -5.86
CA THR A 330 -20.08 -6.24 -7.17
C THR A 330 -20.13 -4.71 -7.07
N LYS A 331 -20.87 -4.18 -6.11
CA LYS A 331 -21.02 -2.73 -5.92
C LYS A 331 -19.70 -2.08 -5.48
N PHE A 332 -18.96 -2.73 -4.58
CA PHE A 332 -17.68 -2.25 -4.12
C PHE A 332 -16.63 -2.27 -5.25
N HIS A 333 -16.60 -3.31 -6.07
CA HIS A 333 -15.76 -3.36 -7.26
C HIS A 333 -16.02 -2.17 -8.20
N ASN A 334 -17.28 -1.94 -8.57
CA ASN A 334 -17.65 -0.84 -9.46
C ASN A 334 -17.26 0.51 -8.85
N HIS A 335 -17.51 0.71 -7.57
CA HIS A 335 -17.15 1.93 -6.86
C HIS A 335 -15.63 2.17 -6.87
N VAL A 336 -14.83 1.13 -6.60
CA VAL A 336 -13.36 1.25 -6.61
C VAL A 336 -12.85 1.55 -8.02
N MET A 337 -13.37 0.89 -9.04
CA MET A 337 -13.00 1.16 -10.44
C MET A 337 -13.31 2.60 -10.84
N ASP A 338 -14.48 3.13 -10.46
CA ASP A 338 -14.92 4.47 -10.83
C ASP A 338 -14.15 5.57 -10.09
N GLN A 339 -13.92 5.39 -8.77
CA GLN A 339 -13.34 6.44 -7.94
C GLN A 339 -11.82 6.36 -7.84
N TYR A 340 -11.25 5.14 -7.81
CA TYR A 340 -9.83 4.86 -7.51
C TYR A 340 -9.11 4.16 -8.68
N GLY A 341 -9.71 4.10 -9.87
CA GLY A 341 -9.11 3.45 -11.03
C GLY A 341 -7.85 4.14 -11.53
N SER A 342 -6.89 3.36 -12.04
CA SER A 342 -5.55 3.82 -12.44
C SER A 342 -5.59 4.94 -13.49
N LYS A 343 -6.46 4.85 -14.49
CA LYS A 343 -6.56 5.85 -15.56
C LYS A 343 -6.89 7.25 -15.02
N ARG A 344 -7.87 7.34 -14.11
CA ARG A 344 -8.24 8.61 -13.46
C ARG A 344 -7.07 9.17 -12.64
N TYR A 345 -6.42 8.29 -11.89
CA TYR A 345 -5.26 8.67 -11.09
C TYR A 345 -4.12 9.21 -11.94
N ILE A 346 -3.74 8.50 -13.01
CA ILE A 346 -2.63 8.90 -13.88
C ILE A 346 -2.93 10.23 -14.58
N ASN A 347 -4.15 10.47 -15.03
CA ASN A 347 -4.52 11.75 -15.62
C ASN A 347 -4.34 12.90 -14.62
N LYS A 348 -4.77 12.74 -13.36
CA LYS A 348 -4.56 13.73 -12.29
C LYS A 348 -3.06 13.92 -12.00
N LEU A 349 -2.31 12.80 -11.91
CA LEU A 349 -0.87 12.84 -11.64
C LEU A 349 -0.09 13.57 -12.74
N VAL A 350 -0.42 13.31 -14.00
CA VAL A 350 0.19 13.98 -15.16
C VAL A 350 -0.10 15.49 -15.13
N SER A 351 -1.32 15.89 -14.77
CA SER A 351 -1.65 17.31 -14.60
C SER A 351 -0.81 17.97 -13.48
N ILE A 352 -0.60 17.25 -12.36
CA ILE A 352 0.29 17.72 -11.28
C ILE A 352 1.73 17.86 -11.78
N TYR A 353 2.25 16.91 -12.56
CA TYR A 353 3.59 16.95 -13.12
C TYR A 353 3.81 18.14 -14.08
N GLN A 354 2.79 18.50 -14.84
CA GLN A 354 2.83 19.63 -15.78
C GLN A 354 2.83 20.97 -15.05
N SER A 355 2.09 21.07 -13.94
CA SER A 355 1.96 22.29 -13.14
C SER A 355 3.12 22.52 -12.15
N ALA A 356 3.93 21.52 -11.83
CA ALA A 356 5.09 21.60 -10.95
C ALA A 356 6.29 22.24 -11.68
#